data_24a9bfaa32db49b765f3ae39ad6eaf0b
#
_entry.id   24a9bfaa32db49b765f3ae39ad6eaf0b
#
_cell.length_a   1.000
_cell.length_b   1.000
_cell.length_c   1.000
_cell.angle_alpha   90.00
_cell.angle_beta   90.00
_cell.angle_gamma   90.00
#
_symmetry.space_group_name_H-M   'P 1'
#
loop_
_entity.id
_entity.type
_entity.pdbx_description
1 polymer ?
#
loop_
_entity_poly.entity_id
_entity_poly.type
_entity_poly.pdbx_seq_one_letter_code
_entity_poly.pdbx_strand_id
1 'polypeptide(L)'
;MLRIAATALLSLLLLARHSLRAAEPAAVMNFSCSGSAEANDTRRPVKKIGLTINILERTVTVSGLSVFAHVDSADDVNILFGGESTIPGDLGVTGSIDRVSGEAWYLTFTRGKDKKVNRREMFDLVCKRVQ
;
A
#
# COMPACT_ATOMS: atom_id res chain seq x y z
N MET A 1 11.62 9.89 71.78
CA MET A 1 12.34 10.55 70.65
C MET A 1 12.66 9.53 69.58
N LEU A 2 11.85 9.46 68.58
CA LEU A 2 12.23 8.93 67.30
C LEU A 2 11.12 9.23 66.28
N ARG A 3 11.24 10.34 65.63
CA ARG A 3 10.45 10.69 64.42
C ARG A 3 11.47 11.00 63.36
N ILE A 4 11.64 10.15 62.41
CA ILE A 4 12.17 10.42 61.07
C ILE A 4 12.15 9.07 60.34
N ALA A 5 11.41 8.98 59.24
CA ALA A 5 11.59 8.15 58.04
C ALA A 5 10.26 7.56 57.53
N ALA A 6 9.47 8.39 56.94
CA ALA A 6 8.32 7.91 56.16
C ALA A 6 8.00 8.82 54.94
N THR A 7 9.02 9.36 54.26
CA THR A 7 8.75 10.22 53.09
C THR A 7 9.62 9.96 51.86
N ALA A 8 10.26 8.81 51.76
CA ALA A 8 11.16 8.52 50.64
C ALA A 8 10.70 7.39 49.69
N LEU A 9 9.48 6.86 49.79
CA LEU A 9 9.03 5.72 48.99
C LEU A 9 7.92 6.02 48.01
N LEU A 10 7.48 7.28 47.89
CA LEU A 10 6.40 7.64 46.97
C LEU A 10 6.85 8.26 45.64
N SER A 11 8.14 8.47 45.45
CA SER A 11 8.65 9.16 44.26
C SER A 11 9.13 8.22 43.11
N LEU A 12 9.14 6.90 43.32
CA LEU A 12 9.67 5.95 42.36
C LEU A 12 8.60 5.27 41.50
N LEU A 13 7.33 5.55 41.70
CA LEU A 13 6.24 4.90 40.98
C LEU A 13 5.65 5.74 39.83
N LEU A 14 6.19 6.92 39.56
CA LEU A 14 5.70 7.81 38.48
C LEU A 14 6.51 7.77 37.20
N LEU A 15 7.55 6.95 37.09
CA LEU A 15 8.43 6.90 35.91
C LEU A 15 8.19 5.70 34.98
N ALA A 16 7.19 4.88 35.24
CA ALA A 16 6.95 3.67 34.43
C ALA A 16 5.71 3.76 33.54
N ARG A 17 5.27 4.94 33.15
CA ARG A 17 4.22 5.11 32.15
C ARG A 17 4.71 5.80 30.89
N HIS A 18 5.89 5.44 30.43
CA HIS A 18 6.15 5.55 29.01
C HIS A 18 5.50 4.34 28.35
N SER A 19 4.20 4.45 28.13
CA SER A 19 3.53 3.54 27.23
C SER A 19 4.28 3.60 25.91
N LEU A 20 4.89 2.49 25.52
CA LEU A 20 5.28 2.21 24.15
C LEU A 20 4.00 2.32 23.32
N ARG A 21 3.65 3.53 22.88
CA ARG A 21 2.70 3.70 21.81
C ARG A 21 3.36 3.07 20.60
N ALA A 22 2.90 1.89 20.22
CA ALA A 22 3.18 1.36 18.91
C ALA A 22 2.85 2.49 17.93
N ALA A 23 3.82 2.84 17.05
CA ALA A 23 3.58 3.85 16.03
C ALA A 23 2.33 3.42 15.25
N GLU A 24 1.29 4.26 15.21
CA GLU A 24 0.12 4.01 14.39
C GLU A 24 0.59 3.83 12.94
N PRO A 25 0.11 2.79 12.23
CA PRO A 25 0.48 2.63 10.82
C PRO A 25 0.09 3.91 10.07
N ALA A 26 1.00 4.42 9.26
CA ALA A 26 0.74 5.61 8.48
C ALA A 26 -0.50 5.39 7.61
N ALA A 27 -1.47 6.32 7.67
CA ALA A 27 -2.70 6.25 6.87
C ALA A 27 -2.39 6.29 5.37
N VAL A 28 -1.36 7.04 4.98
CA VAL A 28 -0.90 7.17 3.59
C VAL A 28 0.49 6.56 3.46
N MET A 29 0.63 5.67 2.48
CA MET A 29 1.88 5.03 2.14
C MET A 29 2.25 5.37 0.70
N ASN A 30 3.44 5.89 0.51
CA ASN A 30 4.00 6.17 -0.81
C ASN A 30 5.12 5.17 -1.11
N PHE A 31 5.10 4.62 -2.30
CA PHE A 31 6.10 3.67 -2.78
C PHE A 31 6.69 4.13 -4.10
N SER A 32 7.97 3.87 -4.28
CA SER A 32 8.64 3.93 -5.57
C SER A 32 8.98 2.52 -6.01
N CYS A 33 8.47 2.12 -7.15
CA CYS A 33 8.53 0.75 -7.63
C CYS A 33 9.31 0.67 -8.96
N SER A 34 10.02 -0.41 -9.15
CA SER A 34 10.71 -0.74 -10.40
C SER A 34 10.63 -2.23 -10.68
N GLY A 35 10.80 -2.63 -11.91
CA GLY A 35 10.73 -4.03 -12.30
C GLY A 35 10.51 -4.20 -13.79
N SER A 36 9.50 -4.95 -14.14
CA SER A 36 9.16 -5.24 -15.54
C SER A 36 7.66 -5.22 -15.81
N ALA A 37 7.31 -4.96 -17.04
CA ALA A 37 5.94 -5.08 -17.55
C ALA A 37 5.92 -6.01 -18.76
N GLU A 38 4.89 -6.81 -18.86
CA GLU A 38 4.71 -7.77 -19.95
C GLU A 38 3.33 -7.61 -20.58
N ALA A 39 3.33 -7.44 -21.91
CA ALA A 39 2.13 -7.40 -22.73
C ALA A 39 2.41 -8.12 -24.05
N ASN A 40 1.51 -9.00 -24.49
CA ASN A 40 1.64 -9.71 -25.78
C ASN A 40 3.01 -10.39 -25.97
N ASP A 41 3.47 -11.14 -24.96
CA ASP A 41 4.77 -11.84 -24.93
C ASP A 41 6.00 -10.92 -25.06
N THR A 42 5.80 -9.61 -24.95
CA THR A 42 6.88 -8.62 -24.95
C THR A 42 7.10 -8.07 -23.56
N ARG A 43 8.31 -8.21 -23.04
CA ARG A 43 8.72 -7.74 -21.74
C ARG A 43 9.55 -6.46 -21.87
N ARG A 44 9.23 -5.46 -21.08
CA ARG A 44 9.99 -4.20 -21.01
C ARG A 44 10.38 -3.85 -19.58
N PRO A 45 11.53 -3.19 -19.36
CA PRO A 45 11.89 -2.69 -18.05
C PRO A 45 10.99 -1.51 -17.64
N VAL A 46 10.70 -1.45 -16.34
CA VAL A 46 10.00 -0.34 -15.70
C VAL A 46 10.94 0.25 -14.67
N LYS A 47 11.39 1.48 -14.91
CA LYS A 47 12.42 2.12 -14.05
C LYS A 47 11.85 2.75 -12.81
N LYS A 48 10.67 3.37 -12.91
CA LYS A 48 10.04 4.07 -11.79
C LYS A 48 8.54 4.20 -11.97
N ILE A 49 7.79 3.67 -11.01
CA ILE A 49 6.35 3.88 -10.86
C ILE A 49 6.10 4.31 -9.43
N GLY A 50 5.32 5.36 -9.25
CA GLY A 50 4.81 5.77 -7.94
C GLY A 50 3.51 5.04 -7.62
N LEU A 51 3.41 4.51 -6.42
CA LEU A 51 2.19 3.90 -5.89
C LEU A 51 1.85 4.59 -4.57
N THR A 52 0.68 5.19 -4.49
CA THR A 52 0.18 5.85 -3.28
C THR A 52 -1.06 5.12 -2.78
N ILE A 53 -1.04 4.67 -1.55
CA ILE A 53 -2.14 3.94 -0.91
C ILE A 53 -2.60 4.73 0.31
N ASN A 54 -3.87 5.08 0.35
CA ASN A 54 -4.53 5.65 1.51
C ASN A 54 -5.47 4.60 2.12
N ILE A 55 -5.08 4.06 3.26
CA ILE A 55 -5.84 2.98 3.93
C ILE A 55 -7.16 3.51 4.49
N LEU A 56 -7.17 4.73 5.05
CA LEU A 56 -8.38 5.30 5.65
C LEU A 56 -9.44 5.62 4.60
N GLU A 57 -9.03 6.21 3.49
CA GLU A 57 -9.92 6.54 2.37
C GLU A 57 -10.14 5.36 1.42
N ARG A 58 -9.37 4.28 1.60
CA ARG A 58 -9.39 3.08 0.76
C ARG A 58 -9.14 3.40 -0.72
N THR A 59 -8.22 4.30 -0.99
CA THR A 59 -7.85 4.71 -2.35
C THR A 59 -6.44 4.26 -2.73
N VAL A 60 -6.24 3.98 -4.00
CA VAL A 60 -4.94 3.64 -4.58
C VAL A 60 -4.74 4.46 -5.84
N THR A 61 -3.58 5.11 -5.93
CA THR A 61 -3.16 5.86 -7.10
C THR A 61 -1.87 5.26 -7.63
N VAL A 62 -1.86 4.90 -8.90
CA VAL A 62 -0.67 4.46 -9.62
C VAL A 62 -0.26 5.56 -10.58
N SER A 63 0.98 6.04 -10.50
CA SER A 63 1.44 7.14 -11.36
C SER A 63 1.35 6.76 -12.85
N GLY A 64 0.84 7.67 -13.65
CA GLY A 64 0.63 7.45 -15.08
C GLY A 64 -0.62 6.65 -15.46
N LEU A 65 -1.41 6.19 -14.49
CA LEU A 65 -2.70 5.56 -14.75
C LEU A 65 -3.87 6.48 -14.42
N SER A 66 -4.81 6.60 -15.34
CA SER A 66 -6.05 7.35 -15.17
C SER A 66 -7.20 6.42 -14.74
N VAL A 67 -6.93 5.50 -13.84
CA VAL A 67 -7.93 4.58 -13.31
C VAL A 67 -8.19 4.90 -11.84
N PHE A 68 -9.46 4.88 -11.47
CA PHE A 68 -9.86 4.96 -10.07
C PHE A 68 -9.73 3.58 -9.44
N ALA A 69 -8.79 3.44 -8.51
CA ALA A 69 -8.57 2.19 -7.79
C ALA A 69 -8.85 2.37 -6.29
N HIS A 70 -9.29 1.30 -5.67
CA HIS A 70 -9.59 1.25 -4.23
C HIS A 70 -8.93 0.04 -3.58
N VAL A 71 -8.78 0.10 -2.28
CA VAL A 71 -8.30 -1.01 -1.46
C VAL A 71 -9.44 -2.01 -1.26
N ASP A 72 -9.27 -3.24 -1.76
CA ASP A 72 -10.22 -4.32 -1.55
C ASP A 72 -10.05 -4.96 -0.17
N SER A 73 -8.80 -5.21 0.21
CA SER A 73 -8.44 -5.71 1.54
C SER A 73 -7.04 -5.28 1.92
N ALA A 74 -6.79 -5.13 3.21
CA ALA A 74 -5.47 -4.82 3.74
C ALA A 74 -5.29 -5.51 5.09
N ASP A 75 -4.15 -6.15 5.26
CA ASP A 75 -3.67 -6.70 6.52
C ASP A 75 -2.20 -6.27 6.77
N ASP A 76 -1.54 -6.87 7.75
CA ASP A 76 -0.16 -6.52 8.10
C ASP A 76 0.87 -6.91 7.02
N VAL A 77 0.52 -7.83 6.13
CA VAL A 77 1.40 -8.37 5.10
C VAL A 77 1.01 -7.87 3.72
N ASN A 78 -0.26 -7.94 3.36
CA ASN A 78 -0.71 -7.70 2.00
C ASN A 78 -1.77 -6.59 1.92
N ILE A 79 -1.71 -5.84 0.82
CA ILE A 79 -2.77 -4.95 0.39
C ILE A 79 -3.21 -5.39 -1.00
N LEU A 80 -4.48 -5.73 -1.14
CA LEU A 80 -5.13 -6.01 -2.41
C LEU A 80 -5.89 -4.79 -2.87
N PHE A 81 -5.80 -4.48 -4.14
CA PHE A 81 -6.47 -3.31 -4.71
C PHE A 81 -6.99 -3.58 -6.12
N GLY A 82 -7.96 -2.80 -6.51
CA GLY A 82 -8.52 -2.87 -7.85
C GLY A 82 -9.47 -1.74 -8.14
N GLY A 83 -9.77 -1.57 -9.41
CA GLY A 83 -10.76 -0.61 -9.89
C GLY A 83 -11.04 -0.84 -11.36
N GLU A 84 -12.28 -0.65 -11.75
CA GLU A 84 -12.73 -0.83 -13.11
C GLU A 84 -13.82 0.19 -13.44
N SER A 85 -13.71 0.80 -14.61
CA SER A 85 -14.78 1.63 -15.17
C SER A 85 -15.86 0.77 -15.81
N THR A 86 -17.10 1.24 -15.76
CA THR A 86 -18.21 0.64 -16.51
C THR A 86 -18.23 1.06 -17.98
N ILE A 87 -17.41 2.05 -18.36
CA ILE A 87 -17.31 2.56 -19.71
C ILE A 87 -16.45 1.64 -20.56
N PRO A 88 -16.96 1.08 -21.70
CA PRO A 88 -16.16 0.24 -22.58
C PRO A 88 -14.90 0.95 -23.09
N GLY A 89 -13.76 0.23 -23.06
CA GLY A 89 -12.47 0.75 -23.48
C GLY A 89 -11.68 1.48 -22.41
N ASP A 90 -12.29 1.82 -21.27
CA ASP A 90 -11.58 2.39 -20.13
C ASP A 90 -10.68 1.36 -19.45
N LEU A 91 -9.64 1.87 -18.82
CA LEU A 91 -8.65 1.07 -18.13
C LEU A 91 -9.19 0.56 -16.79
N GLY A 92 -9.00 -0.71 -16.53
CA GLY A 92 -9.14 -1.33 -15.22
C GLY A 92 -7.78 -1.73 -14.65
N VAL A 93 -7.71 -1.89 -13.35
CA VAL A 93 -6.53 -2.38 -12.64
C VAL A 93 -6.91 -3.34 -11.53
N THR A 94 -6.06 -4.32 -11.29
CA THR A 94 -6.09 -5.17 -10.10
C THR A 94 -4.67 -5.51 -9.69
N GLY A 95 -4.40 -5.58 -8.42
CA GLY A 95 -3.04 -5.84 -7.96
C GLY A 95 -2.91 -6.10 -6.47
N SER A 96 -1.68 -6.32 -6.07
CA SER A 96 -1.30 -6.58 -4.69
C SER A 96 0.09 -6.03 -4.40
N ILE A 97 0.31 -5.60 -3.17
CA ILE A 97 1.63 -5.29 -2.65
C ILE A 97 1.84 -6.01 -1.33
N ASP A 98 2.99 -6.69 -1.21
CA ASP A 98 3.49 -7.22 0.05
C ASP A 98 4.19 -6.10 0.82
N ARG A 99 3.66 -5.75 1.98
CA ARG A 99 4.14 -4.64 2.82
C ARG A 99 5.48 -4.94 3.48
N VAL A 100 5.86 -6.21 3.59
CA VAL A 100 7.08 -6.67 4.24
C VAL A 100 8.23 -6.75 3.25
N SER A 101 8.04 -7.45 2.13
CA SER A 101 9.07 -7.63 1.10
C SER A 101 9.15 -6.47 0.11
N GLY A 102 8.07 -5.72 -0.08
CA GLY A 102 7.95 -4.72 -1.12
C GLY A 102 7.62 -5.28 -2.50
N GLU A 103 7.50 -6.60 -2.64
CA GLU A 103 7.06 -7.21 -3.89
C GLU A 103 5.64 -6.80 -4.22
N ALA A 104 5.44 -6.35 -5.45
CA ALA A 104 4.15 -5.91 -5.93
C ALA A 104 3.90 -6.40 -7.35
N TRP A 105 2.65 -6.66 -7.65
CA TRP A 105 2.22 -6.88 -9.01
C TRP A 105 0.90 -6.16 -9.25
N TYR A 106 0.68 -5.73 -10.46
CA TYR A 106 -0.65 -5.33 -10.89
C TYR A 106 -0.85 -5.63 -12.37
N LEU A 107 -2.09 -5.88 -12.70
CA LEU A 107 -2.58 -6.09 -14.06
C LEU A 107 -3.42 -4.89 -14.45
N THR A 108 -3.10 -4.28 -15.58
CA THR A 108 -4.00 -3.34 -16.26
C THR A 108 -4.73 -4.05 -17.38
N PHE A 109 -5.98 -3.69 -17.59
CA PHE A 109 -6.79 -4.30 -18.63
C PHE A 109 -7.84 -3.34 -19.17
N THR A 110 -8.31 -3.61 -20.38
CA THR A 110 -9.48 -2.94 -20.95
C THR A 110 -10.52 -3.99 -21.34
N ARG A 111 -11.80 -3.63 -21.24
CA ARG A 111 -12.91 -4.46 -21.70
C ARG A 111 -13.60 -3.80 -22.87
N GLY A 112 -14.02 -4.62 -23.84
CA GLY A 112 -14.87 -4.19 -24.93
C GLY A 112 -16.35 -4.08 -24.52
N LYS A 113 -17.20 -3.72 -25.48
CA LYS A 113 -18.66 -3.65 -25.30
C LYS A 113 -19.27 -5.00 -24.93
N ASP A 114 -18.64 -6.11 -25.31
CA ASP A 114 -19.01 -7.48 -24.97
C ASP A 114 -18.55 -7.91 -23.57
N LYS A 115 -17.96 -7.01 -22.78
CA LYS A 115 -17.36 -7.22 -21.44
C LYS A 115 -16.16 -8.16 -21.42
N LYS A 116 -15.67 -8.60 -22.57
CA LYS A 116 -14.43 -9.41 -22.66
C LYS A 116 -13.20 -8.54 -22.52
N VAL A 117 -12.17 -9.08 -21.86
CA VAL A 117 -10.87 -8.42 -21.77
C VAL A 117 -10.18 -8.43 -23.12
N ASN A 118 -9.94 -7.25 -23.69
CA ASN A 118 -9.33 -7.07 -25.00
C ASN A 118 -7.81 -6.86 -24.91
N ARG A 119 -7.35 -6.18 -23.87
CA ARG A 119 -5.95 -5.83 -23.69
C ARG A 119 -5.59 -6.00 -22.23
N ARG A 120 -4.40 -6.51 -21.99
CA ARG A 120 -3.85 -6.63 -20.63
C ARG A 120 -2.34 -6.42 -20.63
N GLU A 121 -1.86 -5.86 -19.54
CA GLU A 121 -0.43 -5.71 -19.27
C GLU A 121 -0.17 -6.06 -17.81
N MET A 122 0.78 -6.95 -17.56
CA MET A 122 1.17 -7.39 -16.22
C MET A 122 2.45 -6.67 -15.78
N PHE A 123 2.42 -6.13 -14.59
CA PHE A 123 3.56 -5.48 -13.95
C PHE A 123 4.03 -6.31 -12.76
N ASP A 124 5.31 -6.67 -12.76
CA ASP A 124 6.02 -7.31 -11.66
C ASP A 124 7.06 -6.35 -11.12
N LEU A 125 6.91 -5.93 -9.89
CA LEU A 125 7.65 -4.81 -9.33
C LEU A 125 8.25 -5.15 -7.96
N VAL A 126 9.31 -4.43 -7.63
CA VAL A 126 9.81 -4.29 -6.28
C VAL A 126 9.67 -2.84 -5.86
N CYS A 127 9.02 -2.62 -4.75
CA CYS A 127 8.67 -1.30 -4.23
C CYS A 127 9.46 -0.96 -2.98
N LYS A 128 9.92 0.26 -2.89
CA LYS A 128 10.52 0.83 -1.69
C LYS A 128 9.61 1.93 -1.17
N ARG A 129 9.41 1.94 0.13
CA ARG A 129 8.67 3.00 0.77
C ARG A 129 9.45 4.30 0.69
N VAL A 130 8.79 5.38 0.29
CA VAL A 130 9.32 6.74 0.26
C VAL A 130 8.57 7.60 1.27
N GLN A 131 9.32 8.54 1.84
CA GLN A 131 8.75 9.47 2.83
C GLN A 131 8.13 10.68 2.14
#